data_69d0adb90774f22f0945fecbf6ce8970
#
_entry.id   69d0adb90774f22f0945fecbf6ce8970
#
_cell.length_a   1.000
_cell.length_b   1.000
_cell.length_c   1.000
_cell.angle_alpha   90.00
_cell.angle_beta   90.00
_cell.angle_gamma   90.00
#
_symmetry.space_group_name_H-M   'P 1'
#
loop_
_entity.id
_entity.type
_entity.pdbx_description
1 polymer ?
#
loop_
_entity_poly.entity_id
_entity_poly.type
_entity_poly.pdbx_seq_one_letter_code
_entity_poly.pdbx_strand_id
1 'polypeptide(L)'
;MKKINLGQKEVIHFVGVGGIGMSGLALIMKNMGFQIQGSDQNKNKNTITCAKSGIKIFIGHSRNNIKSSSILVRSSAIKNNNIEIKYAKKKKFL
;
A
#
# COMPACT_ATOMS: atom_id res chain seq x y z
N MET A 1 -0.67 -25.64 -4.22
CA MET A 1 -0.84 -24.21 -3.93
C MET A 1 0.39 -23.44 -4.38
N LYS A 2 0.16 -22.39 -5.14
CA LYS A 2 1.26 -21.57 -5.62
C LYS A 2 1.84 -20.75 -4.46
N LYS A 3 3.10 -20.93 -4.21
CA LYS A 3 3.77 -20.23 -3.12
C LYS A 3 4.19 -18.84 -3.58
N ILE A 4 3.71 -17.81 -2.89
CA ILE A 4 4.14 -16.45 -3.15
C ILE A 4 5.39 -16.19 -2.33
N ASN A 5 6.48 -15.92 -3.02
CA ASN A 5 7.72 -15.61 -2.34
C ASN A 5 7.85 -14.10 -2.22
N LEU A 6 7.50 -13.58 -1.05
CA LEU A 6 7.61 -12.17 -0.75
C LEU A 6 9.02 -11.88 -0.24
N GLY A 7 9.94 -11.62 -1.17
CA GLY A 7 11.29 -11.24 -0.80
C GLY A 7 11.32 -9.88 -0.11
N GLN A 8 12.35 -9.64 0.69
CA GLN A 8 12.50 -8.37 1.39
C GLN A 8 12.72 -7.18 0.45
N LYS A 9 13.05 -7.45 -0.81
CA LYS A 9 13.25 -6.40 -1.82
C LYS A 9 11.93 -5.96 -2.48
N GLU A 10 10.88 -6.74 -2.30
CA GLU A 10 9.58 -6.39 -2.86
C GLU A 10 8.96 -5.25 -2.07
N VAL A 11 8.50 -4.23 -2.76
CA VAL A 11 7.81 -3.10 -2.13
C VAL A 11 6.31 -3.33 -2.25
N ILE A 12 5.65 -3.37 -1.10
CA ILE A 12 4.20 -3.59 -1.01
C ILE A 12 3.53 -2.24 -0.79
N HIS A 13 2.64 -1.88 -1.69
CA HIS A 13 1.92 -0.61 -1.64
C HIS A 13 0.48 -0.81 -1.19
N PHE A 14 0.08 -0.10 -0.13
CA PHE A 14 -1.27 -0.14 0.40
C PHE A 14 -2.07 1.05 -0.12
N VAL A 15 -3.10 0.79 -0.91
CA VAL A 15 -4.01 1.82 -1.39
C VAL A 15 -5.14 1.98 -0.37
N GLY A 16 -5.28 3.17 0.19
CA GLY A 16 -6.21 3.42 1.28
C GLY A 16 -5.64 3.03 2.63
N VAL A 17 -4.35 3.28 2.84
CA VAL A 17 -3.61 2.82 4.02
C VAL A 17 -4.16 3.35 5.34
N GLY A 18 -4.85 4.49 5.31
CA GLY A 18 -5.47 5.06 6.50
C GLY A 18 -6.81 4.45 6.88
N GLY A 19 -7.29 3.48 6.10
CA GLY A 19 -8.55 2.81 6.39
C GLY A 19 -8.47 1.89 7.60
N ILE A 20 -9.65 1.58 8.15
CA ILE A 20 -9.77 0.65 9.28
C ILE A 20 -9.27 -0.72 8.84
N GLY A 21 -8.38 -1.29 9.62
CA GLY A 21 -7.76 -2.58 9.31
C GLY A 21 -6.59 -2.51 8.35
N MET A 22 -6.55 -1.53 7.47
CA MET A 22 -5.45 -1.39 6.51
C MET A 22 -4.17 -0.92 7.18
N SER A 23 -4.27 0.11 8.01
CA SER A 23 -3.11 0.62 8.75
C SER A 23 -2.55 -0.44 9.69
N GLY A 24 -3.42 -1.18 10.37
CA GLY A 24 -2.99 -2.28 11.25
C GLY A 24 -2.23 -3.35 10.50
N LEU A 25 -2.73 -3.77 9.34
CA LEU A 25 -2.07 -4.78 8.52
C LEU A 25 -0.72 -4.27 8.02
N ALA A 26 -0.67 -2.99 7.58
CA ALA A 26 0.58 -2.39 7.11
C ALA A 26 1.64 -2.38 8.22
N LEU A 27 1.25 -2.05 9.44
CA LEU A 27 2.16 -2.03 10.58
C LEU A 27 2.66 -3.43 10.93
N ILE A 28 1.78 -4.43 10.91
CA ILE A 28 2.15 -5.83 11.16
C ILE A 28 3.19 -6.28 10.11
N MET A 29 2.93 -6.04 8.84
CA MET A 29 3.83 -6.47 7.79
C MET A 29 5.16 -5.71 7.84
N LYS A 30 5.13 -4.44 8.20
CA LYS A 30 6.34 -3.65 8.41
C LYS A 30 7.21 -4.30 9.49
N ASN A 31 6.60 -4.68 10.61
CA ASN A 31 7.31 -5.32 11.70
C ASN A 31 7.85 -6.70 11.34
N MET A 32 7.26 -7.35 10.34
CA MET A 32 7.74 -8.62 9.82
C MET A 32 8.94 -8.47 8.88
N GLY A 33 9.37 -7.25 8.61
CA GLY A 33 10.53 -6.97 7.77
C GLY A 33 10.25 -6.66 6.31
N PHE A 34 8.97 -6.58 5.93
CA PHE A 34 8.61 -6.21 4.55
C PHE A 34 8.78 -4.71 4.32
N GLN A 35 9.07 -4.35 3.08
CA GLN A 35 9.11 -2.95 2.68
C GLN A 35 7.68 -2.50 2.36
N ILE A 36 7.17 -1.61 3.20
CA ILE A 36 5.77 -1.18 3.12
C ILE A 36 5.71 0.31 2.83
N GLN A 37 4.82 0.68 1.93
CA GLN A 37 4.43 2.06 1.68
C GLN A 37 2.92 2.10 1.47
N GLY A 38 2.37 3.29 1.43
CA GLY A 38 0.94 3.40 1.19
C GLY A 38 0.51 4.79 0.77
N SER A 39 -0.70 4.88 0.29
CA SER A 39 -1.33 6.14 -0.07
C SER A 39 -2.72 6.22 0.52
N ASP A 40 -3.17 7.44 0.73
CA ASP A 40 -4.53 7.73 1.10
C ASP A 40 -4.92 9.08 0.53
N GLN A 41 -6.20 9.27 0.29
CA GLN A 41 -6.70 10.53 -0.23
C GLN A 41 -6.53 11.64 0.79
N ASN A 42 -6.70 11.34 2.06
CA ASN A 42 -6.64 12.31 3.15
C ASN A 42 -5.71 11.85 4.25
N LYS A 43 -5.02 12.82 4.84
CA LYS A 43 -4.24 12.59 6.03
C LYS A 43 -5.17 12.36 7.21
N ASN A 44 -4.92 11.32 8.00
CA ASN A 44 -5.72 11.02 9.17
C ASN A 44 -4.84 10.43 10.27
N LYS A 45 -5.45 10.10 11.41
CA LYS A 45 -4.75 9.53 12.55
C LYS A 45 -3.97 8.27 12.19
N ASN A 46 -4.56 7.40 11.36
CA ASN A 46 -3.94 6.14 10.97
C ASN A 46 -2.76 6.35 10.02
N THR A 47 -2.87 7.28 9.07
CA THR A 47 -1.74 7.60 8.19
C THR A 47 -0.58 8.19 8.98
N ILE A 48 -0.88 9.01 9.98
CA ILE A 48 0.15 9.62 10.84
C ILE A 48 0.87 8.53 11.63
N THR A 49 0.12 7.60 12.22
CA THR A 49 0.70 6.48 12.98
C THR A 49 1.62 5.65 12.10
N CYS A 50 1.19 5.33 10.88
CA CYS A 50 2.01 4.57 9.93
C CYS A 50 3.30 5.32 9.59
N ALA A 51 3.19 6.63 9.32
CA ALA A 51 4.36 7.44 8.99
C ALA A 51 5.37 7.46 10.15
N LYS A 52 4.89 7.57 11.37
CA LYS A 52 5.76 7.55 12.56
C LYS A 52 6.47 6.23 12.74
N SER A 53 5.90 5.15 12.22
CA SER A 53 6.49 3.81 12.29
C SER A 53 7.47 3.53 11.15
N GLY A 54 7.75 4.51 10.31
CA GLY A 54 8.72 4.37 9.23
C GLY A 54 8.13 3.93 7.90
N ILE A 55 6.80 3.90 7.77
CA ILE A 55 6.14 3.59 6.51
C ILE A 55 6.04 4.87 5.68
N LYS A 56 6.47 4.81 4.44
CA LYS A 56 6.36 5.94 3.52
C LYS A 56 4.90 6.13 3.12
N ILE A 57 4.35 7.30 3.41
CA ILE A 57 2.95 7.61 3.16
C ILE A 57 2.84 8.72 2.12
N PHE A 58 2.01 8.48 1.11
CA PHE A 58 1.66 9.48 0.11
C PHE A 58 0.25 9.96 0.36
N ILE A 59 0.06 11.26 0.47
CA ILE A 59 -1.28 11.84 0.54
C ILE A 59 -1.68 12.26 -0.87
N GLY A 60 -2.80 11.72 -1.33
CA GLY A 60 -3.23 11.83 -2.72
C GLY A 60 -2.82 10.59 -3.52
N HIS A 61 -3.72 10.10 -4.33
CA HIS A 61 -3.45 8.95 -5.19
C HIS A 61 -2.83 9.41 -6.51
N SER A 62 -1.81 8.67 -6.95
CA SER A 62 -1.10 8.97 -8.19
C SER A 62 -0.40 7.71 -8.67
N ARG A 63 -0.33 7.51 -9.97
CA ARG A 63 0.45 6.39 -10.53
C ARG A 63 1.91 6.46 -10.13
N ASN A 64 2.44 7.66 -9.88
CA ASN A 64 3.82 7.82 -9.44
C ASN A 64 4.08 7.18 -8.09
N ASN A 65 3.06 7.07 -7.25
CA ASN A 65 3.21 6.50 -5.91
C ASN A 65 3.57 5.01 -5.96
N ILE A 66 3.18 4.31 -7.03
CA ILE A 66 3.31 2.85 -7.08
C ILE A 66 4.37 2.37 -8.07
N LYS A 67 5.13 3.28 -8.70
CA LYS A 67 6.11 2.90 -9.72
C LYS A 67 7.19 1.97 -9.20
N SER A 68 7.59 2.11 -7.94
CA SER A 68 8.63 1.29 -7.34
C SER A 68 8.09 0.07 -6.62
N SER A 69 6.78 -0.13 -6.60
CA SER A 69 6.16 -1.27 -5.93
C SER A 69 5.78 -2.35 -6.94
N SER A 70 5.64 -3.59 -6.44
CA SER A 70 5.31 -4.74 -7.27
C SER A 70 4.08 -5.48 -6.77
N ILE A 71 3.69 -5.22 -5.54
CA ILE A 71 2.54 -5.84 -4.89
C ILE A 71 1.63 -4.73 -4.38
N LEU A 72 0.34 -4.93 -4.58
CA LEU A 72 -0.63 -3.93 -4.17
C LEU A 72 -1.66 -4.56 -3.27
N VAL A 73 -1.90 -3.92 -2.13
CA VAL A 73 -2.97 -4.29 -1.19
C VAL A 73 -3.95 -3.12 -1.18
N ARG A 74 -5.22 -3.43 -1.38
CA ARG A 74 -6.25 -2.38 -1.44
C ARG A 74 -7.35 -2.65 -0.45
N SER A 75 -7.91 -1.58 0.08
CA SER A 75 -9.14 -1.64 0.85
C SER A 75 -10.32 -1.90 -0.09
N SER A 76 -11.34 -2.62 0.39
CA SER A 76 -12.56 -2.82 -0.36
C SER A 76 -13.31 -1.50 -0.65
N ALA A 77 -13.01 -0.45 0.10
CA ALA A 77 -13.59 0.88 -0.12
C ALA A 77 -12.97 1.60 -1.33
N ILE A 78 -11.81 1.13 -1.80
CA ILE A 78 -11.15 1.75 -2.95
C ILE A 78 -11.79 1.23 -4.24
N LYS A 79 -12.26 2.15 -5.07
CA LYS A 79 -12.96 1.80 -6.31
C LYS A 79 -11.99 1.43 -7.42
N ASN A 80 -12.48 0.64 -8.39
CA ASN A 80 -11.66 0.19 -9.51
C ASN A 80 -11.21 1.34 -10.42
N ASN A 81 -11.87 2.49 -10.37
CA ASN A 81 -11.47 3.66 -11.16
C ASN A 81 -10.38 4.50 -10.48
N ASN A 82 -9.93 4.11 -9.28
CA ASN A 82 -8.81 4.77 -8.63
C ASN A 82 -7.58 4.69 -9.54
N ILE A 83 -6.85 5.79 -9.67
CA ILE A 83 -5.74 5.88 -10.61
C ILE A 83 -4.63 4.88 -10.31
N GLU A 84 -4.37 4.59 -9.04
CA GLU A 84 -3.36 3.60 -8.65
C GLU A 84 -3.81 2.20 -9.00
N ILE A 85 -5.09 1.88 -8.78
CA ILE A 85 -5.65 0.58 -9.13
C ILE A 85 -5.59 0.36 -10.65
N LYS A 86 -5.96 1.37 -11.44
CA LYS A 86 -5.92 1.28 -12.89
C LYS A 86 -4.51 1.04 -13.40
N TYR A 87 -3.54 1.76 -12.85
CA TYR A 87 -2.14 1.59 -13.24
C TYR A 87 -1.64 0.19 -12.87
N ALA A 88 -1.97 -0.29 -11.67
CA ALA A 88 -1.54 -1.60 -11.21
C ALA A 88 -2.08 -2.71 -12.09
N LYS A 89 -3.35 -2.62 -12.51
CA LYS A 89 -3.94 -3.61 -13.42
C LYS A 89 -3.24 -3.61 -14.77
N LYS A 90 -2.92 -2.42 -15.29
CA LYS A 90 -2.24 -2.28 -16.56
C LYS A 90 -0.83 -2.87 -16.52
N LYS A 91 -0.14 -2.76 -15.38
CA LYS A 91 1.22 -3.28 -15.19
C LYS A 91 1.25 -4.68 -14.62
N LYS A 92 0.10 -5.30 -14.44
CA LYS A 92 -0.04 -6.68 -13.93
C LYS A 92 0.60 -6.86 -12.55
N PHE A 93 0.28 -5.94 -11.65
CA PHE A 93 0.69 -6.06 -10.25
C PHE A 93 0.05 -7.29 -9.59
N LEU A 94 0.74 -7.80 -8.62
CA LEU A 94 0.24 -8.88 -7.79
C LEU A 94 -0.74 -8.39 -6.74
#